data_7e18378e24bc91f4528ae5fce0e6e7b1
#
_entry.id   7e18378e24bc91f4528ae5fce0e6e7b1
#
_cell.length_a   1.000
_cell.length_b   1.000
_cell.length_c   1.000
_cell.angle_alpha   90.00
_cell.angle_beta   90.00
_cell.angle_gamma   90.00
#
_symmetry.space_group_name_H-M   'P 1'
#
loop_
_entity.id
_entity.type
_entity.pdbx_description
1 polymer ?
#
loop_
_entity_poly.entity_id
_entity_poly.type
_entity_poly.pdbx_seq_one_letter_code
_entity_poly.pdbx_strand_id
1 'polypeptide(L)'
;MGRSWRNFFRRKKDSPEEQPDTAAEPRAGIENPSASAGPETTEEREEEPQKTPESIEQTVLQSEPDQVEIPEASEAFDGTFNRKEIEGRPESAEGLAEEQEESGGGWFSRLRSGLSRSRESVVGQLNAAVAEFRDADDEEFWERVEEVLIASDVGVPTTAKLVAQLEQEALQKNITSGRELRELLIEKAAAMLEGPVELDISHSPTVLLMVGVNGTGKTTTIGKLARFLPVDNIMFAAGDTFRAAAIEQLQTWGERTGTPVIARQRGADSAAVAHEAVEEAKAAGTDVLLIDTAGRLHTKSNLMAELDKVKRVIGRQLADAPHEVLLSIDATTGQNGLRQAKMFSETAGVTGVVLTKLDGTAKGGIALAIANEVGVPIKLISVGEKVEDLHPFDARQFAEALFGDL
;
A
#
# COMPACT_ATOMS: atom_id res chain seq x y z
N MET A 1 -5.57 36.25 3.89
CA MET A 1 -6.48 36.35 2.72
C MET A 1 -6.65 34.94 2.16
N GLY A 2 -7.36 34.11 2.87
CA GLY A 2 -7.67 32.74 2.47
C GLY A 2 -9.09 32.71 1.88
N ARG A 3 -9.23 32.45 0.59
CA ARG A 3 -10.54 32.16 0.01
C ARG A 3 -10.81 30.68 0.27
N SER A 4 -11.82 30.39 1.11
CA SER A 4 -12.30 29.04 1.41
C SER A 4 -12.53 28.22 0.14
N TRP A 5 -11.99 27.00 0.11
CA TRP A 5 -12.15 26.04 -0.97
C TRP A 5 -13.62 25.63 -1.19
N ARG A 6 -14.46 25.70 -0.17
CA ARG A 6 -15.91 25.46 -0.24
C ARG A 6 -16.62 26.37 -1.25
N ASN A 7 -16.23 27.65 -1.34
CA ASN A 7 -16.79 28.60 -2.30
C ASN A 7 -16.44 28.28 -3.75
N PHE A 8 -15.36 27.53 -3.99
CA PHE A 8 -14.98 27.10 -5.34
C PHE A 8 -15.91 26.02 -5.88
N PHE A 9 -16.33 25.06 -5.04
CA PHE A 9 -17.23 23.98 -5.44
C PHE A 9 -18.70 24.37 -5.45
N ARG A 10 -19.14 25.30 -4.60
CA ARG A 10 -20.53 25.82 -4.59
C ARG A 10 -20.86 26.61 -5.86
N ARG A 11 -19.92 27.36 -6.40
CA ARG A 11 -20.11 28.12 -7.67
C ARG A 11 -20.29 27.25 -8.91
N LYS A 12 -19.91 25.99 -8.86
CA LYS A 12 -20.06 25.05 -9.99
C LYS A 12 -21.42 24.36 -10.05
N LYS A 13 -22.23 24.49 -8.98
CA LYS A 13 -23.57 23.87 -8.89
C LYS A 13 -24.72 24.79 -9.36
N ASP A 14 -24.46 26.08 -9.47
CA ASP A 14 -25.49 27.10 -9.80
C ASP A 14 -25.36 27.70 -11.21
N SER A 15 -24.63 27.06 -12.14
CA SER A 15 -24.60 27.47 -13.55
C SER A 15 -25.67 26.69 -14.33
N PRO A 16 -26.58 27.38 -15.02
CA PRO A 16 -27.60 26.71 -15.85
C PRO A 16 -26.99 25.99 -17.05
N GLU A 17 -27.50 24.79 -17.33
CA GLU A 17 -27.20 24.03 -18.54
C GLU A 17 -27.57 24.82 -19.79
N GLU A 18 -26.61 25.22 -20.58
CA GLU A 18 -26.84 25.66 -21.99
C GLU A 18 -26.92 24.40 -22.88
N GLN A 19 -28.07 24.22 -23.49
CA GLN A 19 -28.32 23.21 -24.52
C GLN A 19 -27.62 23.61 -25.82
N PRO A 20 -27.10 22.68 -26.63
CA PRO A 20 -26.49 22.98 -27.91
C PRO A 20 -27.56 23.14 -28.98
N ASP A 21 -27.52 24.27 -29.68
CA ASP A 21 -28.32 24.52 -30.88
C ASP A 21 -27.56 24.09 -32.13
N THR A 22 -28.33 23.55 -33.09
CA THR A 22 -27.88 22.82 -34.26
C THR A 22 -27.70 23.71 -35.48
N ALA A 23 -26.74 23.32 -36.34
CA ALA A 23 -26.68 23.47 -37.80
C ALA A 23 -26.17 24.77 -38.44
N ALA A 24 -25.04 24.69 -39.14
CA ALA A 24 -24.93 24.79 -40.62
C ALA A 24 -23.48 25.01 -41.08
N GLU A 25 -23.00 24.14 -41.96
CA GLU A 25 -21.88 24.30 -42.91
C GLU A 25 -22.28 25.14 -44.11
N PRO A 26 -21.41 25.35 -45.15
CA PRO A 26 -19.98 25.72 -45.24
C PRO A 26 -19.73 26.90 -46.25
N ARG A 27 -18.44 27.34 -46.41
CA ARG A 27 -17.79 27.79 -47.68
C ARG A 27 -16.41 28.46 -47.43
N ALA A 28 -15.39 27.87 -47.87
CA ALA A 28 -14.44 28.04 -48.99
C ALA A 28 -13.83 29.43 -49.25
N GLY A 29 -12.50 29.46 -49.39
CA GLY A 29 -11.77 30.40 -50.23
C GLY A 29 -10.52 31.04 -49.60
N ILE A 30 -9.33 30.49 -49.86
CA ILE A 30 -8.29 30.99 -50.79
C ILE A 30 -7.41 32.14 -50.27
N GLU A 31 -6.10 31.88 -50.37
CA GLU A 31 -4.92 32.65 -50.75
C GLU A 31 -3.93 33.15 -49.73
N ASN A 32 -2.73 32.54 -49.87
CA ASN A 32 -1.42 33.14 -49.57
C ASN A 32 -1.06 34.18 -50.68
N PRO A 33 -0.26 35.23 -50.46
CA PRO A 33 1.17 35.05 -50.80
C PRO A 33 2.22 35.86 -49.98
N SER A 34 3.40 35.24 -49.92
CA SER A 34 4.78 35.71 -50.15
C SER A 34 5.36 37.00 -49.55
N ALA A 35 6.47 36.83 -48.91
CA ALA A 35 7.81 37.40 -49.11
C ALA A 35 8.06 38.90 -48.83
N SER A 36 9.02 39.17 -47.94
CA SER A 36 10.23 39.94 -48.35
C SER A 36 11.25 40.05 -47.18
N ALA A 37 12.48 40.08 -47.61
CA ALA A 37 13.79 39.97 -46.96
C ALA A 37 14.24 41.16 -46.12
N GLY A 38 15.05 40.86 -45.12
CA GLY A 38 16.34 41.35 -44.60
C GLY A 38 16.49 42.82 -44.21
N PRO A 39 17.60 43.26 -43.59
CA PRO A 39 18.87 42.53 -43.29
C PRO A 39 19.46 42.68 -41.88
N GLU A 40 20.46 41.86 -41.63
CA GLU A 40 21.61 41.85 -40.72
C GLU A 40 21.86 43.03 -39.75
N THR A 41 22.15 42.68 -38.49
CA THR A 41 23.28 43.26 -37.71
C THR A 41 23.88 42.22 -36.78
N THR A 42 25.15 42.03 -36.98
CA THR A 42 26.14 41.23 -36.25
C THR A 42 26.42 41.85 -34.88
N GLU A 43 26.37 41.09 -33.80
CA GLU A 43 27.13 41.34 -32.57
C GLU A 43 27.76 40.05 -32.08
N GLU A 44 29.09 40.07 -32.09
CA GLU A 44 30.00 39.07 -31.56
C GLU A 44 29.77 38.85 -30.08
N ARG A 45 29.68 37.61 -29.64
CA ARG A 45 29.84 37.22 -28.24
C ARG A 45 30.77 36.02 -28.15
N GLU A 46 31.85 36.27 -27.43
CA GLU A 46 32.98 35.40 -27.16
C GLU A 46 32.56 34.00 -26.66
N GLU A 47 33.22 33.00 -27.27
CA GLU A 47 33.15 31.60 -26.84
C GLU A 47 34.06 31.38 -25.61
N GLU A 48 33.47 30.91 -24.49
CA GLU A 48 34.25 30.22 -23.45
C GLU A 48 34.35 28.71 -23.78
N PRO A 49 35.50 28.08 -23.53
CA PRO A 49 35.76 26.73 -23.99
C PRO A 49 35.11 25.66 -23.15
N GLN A 50 34.38 24.74 -23.79
CA GLN A 50 33.86 23.51 -23.24
C GLN A 50 34.98 22.61 -22.71
N LYS A 51 34.94 22.30 -21.42
CA LYS A 51 35.77 21.25 -20.80
C LYS A 51 35.17 19.88 -21.10
N THR A 52 35.92 19.04 -21.73
CA THR A 52 35.68 17.61 -21.95
C THR A 52 35.72 16.81 -20.64
N PRO A 53 34.93 15.72 -20.51
CA PRO A 53 34.84 14.91 -19.28
C PRO A 53 35.90 13.80 -19.24
N GLU A 54 37.15 14.16 -18.91
CA GLU A 54 38.23 13.18 -18.80
C GLU A 54 39.13 13.34 -17.55
N SER A 55 38.64 13.90 -16.46
CA SER A 55 39.44 14.11 -15.25
C SER A 55 38.70 13.92 -13.92
N ILE A 56 37.76 12.96 -13.82
CA ILE A 56 37.12 12.54 -12.52
C ILE A 56 37.32 11.03 -12.28
N GLU A 57 38.47 10.49 -12.65
CA GLU A 57 38.78 9.06 -12.46
C GLU A 57 40.05 8.78 -11.65
N GLN A 58 40.47 9.71 -10.79
CA GLN A 58 41.67 9.47 -9.96
C GLN A 58 41.59 10.05 -8.54
N THR A 59 40.53 9.81 -7.77
CA THR A 59 40.59 10.09 -6.31
C THR A 59 39.62 9.23 -5.50
N VAL A 60 39.43 7.95 -5.80
CA VAL A 60 38.77 6.98 -4.90
C VAL A 60 39.47 5.62 -5.04
N LEU A 61 40.69 5.54 -4.53
CA LEU A 61 41.38 4.27 -4.30
C LEU A 61 42.34 4.46 -3.13
N GLN A 62 41.82 4.27 -1.92
CA GLN A 62 42.57 3.82 -0.72
C GLN A 62 41.61 3.81 0.51
N SER A 63 40.83 2.77 0.62
CA SER A 63 40.39 2.20 1.88
C SER A 63 40.12 0.71 1.63
N GLU A 64 41.03 -0.12 2.14
CA GLU A 64 40.87 -1.57 2.12
C GLU A 64 39.64 -1.97 2.95
N PRO A 65 38.78 -2.91 2.49
CA PRO A 65 37.77 -3.49 3.33
C PRO A 65 38.39 -4.63 4.15
N ASP A 66 38.11 -4.60 5.45
CA ASP A 66 38.39 -5.67 6.39
C ASP A 66 37.87 -7.02 5.85
N GLN A 67 38.76 -8.00 5.82
CA GLN A 67 38.45 -9.37 5.43
C GLN A 67 37.56 -10.02 6.49
N VAL A 68 36.26 -10.16 6.17
CA VAL A 68 35.38 -11.10 6.87
C VAL A 68 35.51 -12.44 6.14
N GLU A 69 36.13 -13.41 6.80
CA GLU A 69 36.20 -14.80 6.33
C GLU A 69 34.79 -15.37 6.18
N ILE A 70 34.41 -15.70 4.95
CA ILE A 70 33.19 -16.45 4.64
C ILE A 70 33.58 -17.93 4.63
N PRO A 71 32.96 -18.78 5.48
CA PRO A 71 33.18 -20.22 5.39
C PRO A 71 32.59 -20.74 4.07
N GLU A 72 33.38 -21.51 3.34
CA GLU A 72 32.95 -22.27 2.16
C GLU A 72 31.88 -23.27 2.56
N ALA A 73 30.64 -23.08 2.09
CA ALA A 73 29.61 -24.08 2.14
C ALA A 73 29.38 -24.60 0.70
N SER A 74 30.11 -25.66 0.37
CA SER A 74 29.78 -26.53 -0.75
C SER A 74 29.14 -27.79 -0.20
N GLU A 75 27.83 -27.87 -0.19
CA GLU A 75 27.14 -29.15 -0.30
C GLU A 75 25.85 -28.94 -1.09
N ALA A 76 25.76 -29.67 -2.20
CA ALA A 76 24.60 -29.70 -3.08
C ALA A 76 23.41 -30.29 -2.30
N PHE A 77 22.30 -29.57 -2.27
CA PHE A 77 21.04 -30.02 -1.67
C PHE A 77 20.47 -31.19 -2.50
N ASP A 78 20.52 -32.36 -1.93
CA ASP A 78 19.82 -33.56 -2.42
C ASP A 78 18.37 -33.50 -1.94
N GLY A 79 17.45 -33.39 -2.90
CA GLY A 79 16.01 -33.10 -2.69
C GLY A 79 15.18 -34.23 -2.06
N THR A 80 15.67 -34.91 -1.02
CA THR A 80 14.87 -35.91 -0.26
C THR A 80 14.45 -35.34 1.09
N PHE A 81 13.23 -34.85 1.14
CA PHE A 81 12.62 -34.35 2.38
C PHE A 81 12.12 -35.51 3.24
N ASN A 82 12.71 -35.65 4.45
CA ASN A 82 12.30 -36.67 5.41
C ASN A 82 11.21 -36.11 6.36
N ARG A 83 10.00 -36.67 6.25
CA ARG A 83 8.72 -36.27 6.87
C ARG A 83 8.64 -36.52 8.40
N LYS A 84 9.72 -36.76 9.13
CA LYS A 84 9.68 -37.35 10.48
C LYS A 84 10.29 -36.56 11.62
N GLU A 85 10.41 -35.24 11.55
CA GLU A 85 10.82 -34.45 12.73
C GLU A 85 10.06 -33.13 12.82
N ILE A 86 8.76 -33.18 13.09
CA ILE A 86 7.98 -32.05 13.63
C ILE A 86 7.16 -32.55 14.80
N GLU A 87 7.84 -32.82 15.93
CA GLU A 87 7.18 -32.90 17.24
C GLU A 87 7.30 -31.54 17.92
N GLY A 88 6.16 -30.83 18.02
CA GLY A 88 6.08 -29.56 18.76
C GLY A 88 5.10 -28.53 18.24
N ARG A 89 4.04 -28.96 17.55
CA ARG A 89 2.93 -28.07 17.19
C ARG A 89 1.76 -28.34 18.15
N PRO A 90 1.08 -27.31 18.73
CA PRO A 90 -0.10 -27.55 19.55
C PRO A 90 -1.18 -28.20 18.72
N GLU A 91 -1.72 -29.32 19.19
CA GLU A 91 -2.85 -30.02 18.62
C GLU A 91 -4.11 -29.19 18.87
N SER A 92 -4.83 -28.93 17.79
CA SER A 92 -6.23 -28.46 17.68
C SER A 92 -6.46 -26.94 17.45
N ALA A 93 -7.30 -26.69 16.45
CA ALA A 93 -7.83 -25.36 16.11
C ALA A 93 -8.64 -24.71 17.26
N GLU A 94 -9.03 -25.46 18.28
CA GLU A 94 -9.71 -24.96 19.49
C GLU A 94 -8.76 -24.16 20.40
N GLY A 95 -7.48 -24.50 20.48
CA GLY A 95 -6.50 -23.74 21.27
C GLY A 95 -6.14 -22.38 20.65
N LEU A 96 -6.25 -22.25 19.35
CA LEU A 96 -6.02 -20.96 18.66
C LEU A 96 -7.16 -19.96 18.82
N ALA A 97 -8.40 -20.45 19.00
CA ALA A 97 -9.57 -19.59 19.23
C ALA A 97 -9.56 -19.01 20.66
N GLU A 98 -9.14 -19.81 21.66
CA GLU A 98 -9.02 -19.33 23.06
C GLU A 98 -7.83 -18.37 23.25
N GLU A 99 -6.69 -18.58 22.57
CA GLU A 99 -5.58 -17.62 22.56
C GLU A 99 -5.92 -16.30 21.84
N GLN A 100 -6.84 -16.32 20.87
CA GLN A 100 -7.31 -15.11 20.21
C GLN A 100 -8.22 -14.26 21.09
N GLU A 101 -9.04 -14.84 21.97
CA GLU A 101 -9.87 -14.08 22.90
C GLU A 101 -9.06 -13.42 24.03
N GLU A 102 -8.01 -14.06 24.55
CA GLU A 102 -7.10 -13.41 25.50
C GLU A 102 -6.14 -12.38 24.87
N SER A 103 -5.86 -12.48 23.56
CA SER A 103 -4.99 -11.56 22.84
C SER A 103 -5.68 -10.26 22.38
N GLY A 104 -7.00 -10.17 22.42
CA GLY A 104 -7.78 -9.02 21.95
C GLY A 104 -7.39 -7.69 22.61
N GLY A 105 -6.97 -7.69 23.88
CA GLY A 105 -6.44 -6.50 24.55
C GLY A 105 -4.99 -6.16 24.19
N GLY A 106 -4.19 -7.17 23.85
CA GLY A 106 -2.75 -7.00 23.58
C GLY A 106 -2.43 -6.42 22.19
N TRP A 107 -3.15 -6.82 21.15
CA TRP A 107 -2.92 -6.31 19.80
C TRP A 107 -3.47 -4.88 19.61
N PHE A 108 -4.64 -4.57 20.19
CA PHE A 108 -5.18 -3.20 20.17
C PHE A 108 -4.26 -2.22 20.88
N SER A 109 -3.65 -2.65 22.01
CA SER A 109 -2.61 -1.87 22.67
C SER A 109 -1.39 -1.63 21.76
N ARG A 110 -0.97 -2.62 20.97
CA ARG A 110 0.12 -2.47 19.99
C ARG A 110 -0.28 -1.57 18.81
N LEU A 111 -1.50 -1.72 18.30
CA LEU A 111 -2.05 -0.82 17.27
C LEU A 111 -2.07 0.63 17.77
N ARG A 112 -2.60 0.84 18.97
CA ARG A 112 -2.64 2.14 19.63
C ARG A 112 -1.25 2.71 19.88
N SER A 113 -0.30 1.88 20.30
CA SER A 113 1.10 2.27 20.44
C SER A 113 1.76 2.55 19.10
N GLY A 114 1.49 1.73 18.08
CA GLY A 114 1.99 1.93 16.72
C GLY A 114 1.47 3.23 16.10
N LEU A 115 0.23 3.56 16.34
CA LEU A 115 -0.39 4.81 15.87
C LEU A 115 -0.15 6.01 16.81
N SER A 116 0.66 5.87 17.88
CA SER A 116 0.85 6.95 18.86
C SER A 116 1.31 8.26 18.21
N ARG A 117 2.25 8.21 17.27
CA ARG A 117 2.75 9.38 16.54
C ARG A 117 1.68 10.03 15.65
N SER A 118 0.90 9.23 14.94
CA SER A 118 -0.24 9.72 14.16
C SER A 118 -1.26 10.36 15.07
N ARG A 119 -1.54 9.70 16.17
CA ARG A 119 -2.48 10.13 17.20
C ARG A 119 -2.05 11.41 17.91
N GLU A 120 -0.81 11.54 18.38
CA GLU A 120 -0.30 12.76 18.99
C GLU A 120 -0.42 13.97 18.06
N SER A 121 -0.13 13.78 16.77
CA SER A 121 -0.27 14.83 15.77
C SER A 121 -1.73 15.20 15.48
N VAL A 122 -2.59 14.19 15.26
CA VAL A 122 -4.00 14.38 14.87
C VAL A 122 -4.87 14.72 16.07
N VAL A 123 -4.78 13.91 17.15
CA VAL A 123 -5.64 14.03 18.32
C VAL A 123 -5.33 15.30 19.10
N GLY A 124 -4.06 15.71 19.20
CA GLY A 124 -3.70 16.97 19.86
C GLY A 124 -4.35 18.18 19.20
N GLN A 125 -4.29 18.28 17.87
CA GLN A 125 -4.90 19.37 17.11
C GLN A 125 -6.43 19.23 17.03
N LEU A 126 -6.92 18.01 16.85
CA LEU A 126 -8.36 17.73 16.84
C LEU A 126 -9.00 18.00 18.20
N ASN A 127 -8.34 17.63 19.31
CA ASN A 127 -8.81 17.93 20.65
C ASN A 127 -8.91 19.44 20.91
N ALA A 128 -7.94 20.21 20.44
CA ALA A 128 -7.99 21.66 20.54
C ALA A 128 -9.19 22.22 19.75
N ALA A 129 -9.41 21.75 18.52
CA ALA A 129 -10.55 22.16 17.72
C ALA A 129 -11.89 21.71 18.36
N VAL A 130 -12.00 20.43 18.75
CA VAL A 130 -13.22 19.84 19.33
C VAL A 130 -13.56 20.44 20.71
N ALA A 131 -12.56 20.86 21.51
CA ALA A 131 -12.81 21.55 22.78
C ALA A 131 -13.46 22.93 22.60
N GLU A 132 -13.25 23.55 21.45
CA GLU A 132 -13.85 24.83 21.06
C GLU A 132 -15.22 24.67 20.37
N PHE A 133 -15.59 23.42 20.00
CA PHE A 133 -16.86 23.14 19.34
C PHE A 133 -18.05 23.55 20.20
N ARG A 134 -18.91 24.39 19.66
CA ARG A 134 -20.11 24.88 20.32
C ARG A 134 -21.36 24.77 19.46
N ASP A 135 -21.19 24.89 18.16
CA ASP A 135 -22.27 24.91 17.20
C ASP A 135 -21.84 24.26 15.88
N ALA A 136 -22.73 23.46 15.31
CA ALA A 136 -22.50 22.81 14.03
C ALA A 136 -22.58 23.79 12.84
N ASP A 137 -23.09 25.02 13.04
CA ASP A 137 -23.13 26.07 12.01
C ASP A 137 -21.81 26.90 11.92
N ASP A 138 -20.82 26.61 12.77
CA ASP A 138 -19.53 27.32 12.79
C ASP A 138 -18.62 26.89 11.62
N GLU A 139 -18.61 27.68 10.53
CA GLU A 139 -17.79 27.41 9.34
C GLU A 139 -16.28 27.42 9.68
N GLU A 140 -15.81 28.29 10.58
CA GLU A 140 -14.40 28.40 10.95
C GLU A 140 -13.93 27.13 11.70
N PHE A 141 -14.81 26.53 12.49
CA PHE A 141 -14.56 25.26 13.14
C PHE A 141 -14.32 24.14 12.10
N TRP A 142 -15.20 24.03 11.10
CA TRP A 142 -15.07 22.98 10.08
C TRP A 142 -13.83 23.16 9.20
N GLU A 143 -13.44 24.39 8.89
CA GLU A 143 -12.18 24.68 8.18
C GLU A 143 -10.97 24.16 8.98
N ARG A 144 -10.94 24.36 10.30
CA ARG A 144 -9.87 23.83 11.16
C ARG A 144 -9.85 22.29 11.19
N VAL A 145 -11.01 21.66 11.26
CA VAL A 145 -11.10 20.18 11.19
C VAL A 145 -10.56 19.68 9.85
N GLU A 146 -10.91 20.33 8.74
CA GLU A 146 -10.37 19.99 7.41
C GLU A 146 -8.83 20.09 7.37
N GLU A 147 -8.27 21.18 7.91
CA GLU A 147 -6.82 21.38 7.96
C GLU A 147 -6.11 20.25 8.73
N VAL A 148 -6.64 19.87 9.89
CA VAL A 148 -6.09 18.78 10.71
C VAL A 148 -6.13 17.44 9.97
N LEU A 149 -7.23 17.11 9.33
CA LEU A 149 -7.39 15.86 8.59
C LEU A 149 -6.47 15.79 7.36
N ILE A 150 -6.31 16.91 6.64
CA ILE A 150 -5.40 17.00 5.49
C ILE A 150 -3.95 16.85 5.95
N ALA A 151 -3.56 17.55 7.03
CA ALA A 151 -2.23 17.44 7.62
C ALA A 151 -1.89 16.02 8.08
N SER A 152 -2.91 15.19 8.33
CA SER A 152 -2.80 13.80 8.76
C SER A 152 -2.80 12.78 7.61
N ASP A 153 -2.56 13.25 6.38
CA ASP A 153 -2.55 12.44 5.15
C ASP A 153 -3.90 11.78 4.79
N VAL A 154 -5.04 12.24 5.34
CA VAL A 154 -6.38 11.79 4.92
C VAL A 154 -6.66 12.19 3.46
N GLY A 155 -6.02 13.25 2.97
CA GLY A 155 -6.17 13.74 1.61
C GLY A 155 -7.42 14.60 1.39
N VAL A 156 -7.32 15.58 0.48
CA VAL A 156 -8.36 16.59 0.27
C VAL A 156 -9.73 16.01 -0.11
N PRO A 157 -9.85 15.07 -1.08
CA PRO A 157 -11.16 14.54 -1.47
C PRO A 157 -11.85 13.76 -0.35
N THR A 158 -11.07 12.98 0.40
CA THR A 158 -11.57 12.15 1.50
C THR A 158 -11.97 13.03 2.68
N THR A 159 -11.16 14.05 3.02
CA THR A 159 -11.47 15.03 4.06
C THR A 159 -12.76 15.78 3.76
N ALA A 160 -12.91 16.33 2.55
CA ALA A 160 -14.11 17.06 2.17
C ALA A 160 -15.39 16.19 2.28
N LYS A 161 -15.30 14.92 1.89
CA LYS A 161 -16.43 13.97 2.03
C LYS A 161 -16.75 13.69 3.50
N LEU A 162 -15.73 13.41 4.31
CA LEU A 162 -15.88 13.09 5.74
C LEU A 162 -16.46 14.28 6.51
N VAL A 163 -15.91 15.48 6.32
CA VAL A 163 -16.37 16.71 7.00
C VAL A 163 -17.78 17.07 6.59
N ALA A 164 -18.13 16.97 5.30
CA ALA A 164 -19.51 17.23 4.87
C ALA A 164 -20.54 16.27 5.51
N GLN A 165 -20.16 14.99 5.70
CA GLN A 165 -21.01 14.02 6.39
C GLN A 165 -21.14 14.34 7.89
N LEU A 166 -20.04 14.74 8.53
CA LEU A 166 -20.01 15.13 9.95
C LEU A 166 -20.87 16.37 10.19
N GLU A 167 -20.68 17.43 9.40
CA GLU A 167 -21.46 18.66 9.49
C GLU A 167 -22.97 18.39 9.35
N GLN A 168 -23.35 17.68 8.29
CA GLN A 168 -24.74 17.35 8.04
C GLN A 168 -25.39 16.59 9.19
N GLU A 169 -24.68 15.60 9.73
CA GLU A 169 -25.25 14.74 10.78
C GLU A 169 -25.19 15.42 12.16
N ALA A 170 -24.17 16.24 12.43
CA ALA A 170 -24.09 17.07 13.63
C ALA A 170 -25.28 18.03 13.72
N LEU A 171 -25.62 18.68 12.60
CA LEU A 171 -26.82 19.53 12.49
C LEU A 171 -28.10 18.74 12.70
N GLN A 172 -28.25 17.57 12.05
CA GLN A 172 -29.47 16.74 12.18
C GLN A 172 -29.69 16.22 13.60
N LYS A 173 -28.61 15.82 14.28
CA LYS A 173 -28.64 15.30 15.66
C LYS A 173 -28.58 16.39 16.73
N ASN A 174 -28.46 17.69 16.36
CA ASN A 174 -28.23 18.82 17.25
C ASN A 174 -27.06 18.56 18.21
N ILE A 175 -25.92 18.12 17.69
CA ILE A 175 -24.73 17.86 18.49
C ILE A 175 -24.15 19.19 18.95
N THR A 176 -23.95 19.34 20.26
CA THR A 176 -23.39 20.54 20.90
C THR A 176 -22.16 20.22 21.75
N SER A 177 -21.77 18.96 21.81
CA SER A 177 -20.67 18.46 22.62
C SER A 177 -19.54 17.94 21.72
N GLY A 178 -18.33 18.41 21.97
CA GLY A 178 -17.13 17.92 21.27
C GLY A 178 -16.89 16.42 21.44
N ARG A 179 -17.34 15.84 22.54
CA ARG A 179 -17.28 14.39 22.75
C ARG A 179 -18.20 13.65 21.79
N GLU A 180 -19.44 14.07 21.65
CA GLU A 180 -20.40 13.47 20.71
C GLU A 180 -19.93 13.64 19.27
N LEU A 181 -19.36 14.78 18.93
CA LEU A 181 -18.80 15.03 17.61
C LEU A 181 -17.63 14.07 17.31
N ARG A 182 -16.77 13.79 18.29
CA ARG A 182 -15.68 12.82 18.13
C ARG A 182 -16.21 11.41 17.95
N GLU A 183 -17.19 10.98 18.72
CA GLU A 183 -17.83 9.68 18.56
C GLU A 183 -18.41 9.55 17.14
N LEU A 184 -19.03 10.60 16.63
CA LEU A 184 -19.53 10.67 15.26
C LEU A 184 -18.39 10.58 14.22
N LEU A 185 -17.27 11.27 14.45
CA LEU A 185 -16.08 11.19 13.59
C LEU A 185 -15.55 9.75 13.52
N ILE A 186 -15.41 9.08 14.66
CA ILE A 186 -14.98 7.68 14.73
C ILE A 186 -15.96 6.78 13.97
N GLU A 187 -17.27 6.98 14.16
CA GLU A 187 -18.32 6.23 13.44
C GLU A 187 -18.20 6.40 11.92
N LYS A 188 -18.07 7.64 11.44
CA LYS A 188 -17.98 7.93 10.00
C LYS A 188 -16.67 7.43 9.41
N ALA A 189 -15.55 7.58 10.12
CA ALA A 189 -14.27 7.05 9.70
C ALA A 189 -14.29 5.52 9.63
N ALA A 190 -14.86 4.83 10.62
CA ALA A 190 -15.03 3.39 10.59
C ALA A 190 -15.89 2.93 9.39
N ALA A 191 -17.03 3.58 9.17
CA ALA A 191 -17.90 3.28 8.03
C ALA A 191 -17.22 3.48 6.67
N MET A 192 -16.29 4.45 6.55
CA MET A 192 -15.49 4.63 5.33
C MET A 192 -14.44 3.54 5.13
N LEU A 193 -13.99 2.91 6.20
CA LEU A 193 -12.97 1.86 6.22
C LEU A 193 -13.56 0.46 6.10
N GLU A 194 -14.88 0.30 6.26
CA GLU A 194 -15.56 -0.99 6.17
C GLU A 194 -15.38 -1.63 4.78
N GLY A 195 -15.15 -2.95 4.79
CA GLY A 195 -14.99 -3.75 3.58
C GLY A 195 -14.73 -5.21 3.91
N PRO A 196 -14.68 -6.10 2.91
CA PRO A 196 -14.36 -7.51 3.12
C PRO A 196 -12.90 -7.66 3.52
N VAL A 197 -12.65 -8.01 4.78
CA VAL A 197 -11.29 -8.16 5.34
C VAL A 197 -10.74 -9.58 5.23
N GLU A 198 -11.61 -10.55 5.00
CA GLU A 198 -11.24 -11.96 4.92
C GLU A 198 -10.37 -12.25 3.67
N LEU A 199 -9.40 -13.13 3.85
CA LEU A 199 -8.62 -13.67 2.73
C LEU A 199 -9.37 -14.88 2.16
N ASP A 200 -9.52 -14.94 0.85
CA ASP A 200 -10.05 -16.13 0.20
C ASP A 200 -8.98 -17.23 0.15
N ILE A 201 -9.08 -18.18 1.06
CA ILE A 201 -8.22 -19.36 1.15
C ILE A 201 -9.00 -20.67 0.89
N SER A 202 -10.09 -20.59 0.16
CA SER A 202 -11.00 -21.72 -0.10
C SER A 202 -10.50 -22.70 -1.17
N HIS A 203 -9.43 -22.37 -1.87
CA HIS A 203 -8.86 -23.18 -2.96
C HIS A 203 -7.69 -24.04 -2.48
N SER A 204 -7.33 -25.08 -3.24
CA SER A 204 -6.17 -25.94 -2.95
C SER A 204 -5.40 -26.27 -4.24
N PRO A 205 -4.24 -25.63 -4.48
CA PRO A 205 -3.68 -24.53 -3.71
C PRO A 205 -4.41 -23.21 -3.93
N THR A 206 -4.62 -22.45 -2.87
CA THR A 206 -4.91 -21.03 -3.00
C THR A 206 -3.62 -20.29 -3.37
N VAL A 207 -3.66 -19.44 -4.37
CA VAL A 207 -2.51 -18.63 -4.80
C VAL A 207 -2.70 -17.17 -4.37
N LEU A 208 -1.82 -16.69 -3.47
CA LEU A 208 -1.73 -15.30 -3.06
C LEU A 208 -0.52 -14.64 -3.72
N LEU A 209 -0.74 -13.58 -4.47
CA LEU A 209 0.31 -12.79 -5.10
C LEU A 209 0.54 -11.50 -4.30
N MET A 210 1.74 -11.33 -3.76
CA MET A 210 2.11 -10.11 -3.03
C MET A 210 2.72 -9.09 -3.99
N VAL A 211 2.09 -7.91 -4.14
CA VAL A 211 2.53 -6.82 -5.01
C VAL A 211 2.82 -5.54 -4.22
N GLY A 212 3.50 -4.57 -4.84
CA GLY A 212 3.85 -3.28 -4.22
C GLY A 212 5.29 -2.87 -4.50
N VAL A 213 5.65 -1.63 -4.16
CA VAL A 213 7.00 -1.12 -4.43
C VAL A 213 8.04 -1.73 -3.49
N ASN A 214 9.33 -1.55 -3.82
CA ASN A 214 10.41 -2.03 -2.95
C ASN A 214 10.38 -1.31 -1.60
N GLY A 215 10.64 -2.07 -0.52
CA GLY A 215 10.68 -1.55 0.84
C GLY A 215 9.33 -1.43 1.55
N THR A 216 8.21 -1.78 0.92
CA THR A 216 6.89 -1.77 1.56
C THR A 216 6.61 -2.97 2.47
N GLY A 217 7.55 -3.90 2.64
CA GLY A 217 7.38 -5.03 3.53
C GLY A 217 6.77 -6.28 2.90
N LYS A 218 6.73 -6.43 1.55
CA LYS A 218 6.19 -7.61 0.86
C LYS A 218 6.73 -8.93 1.39
N THR A 219 8.05 -9.12 1.30
CA THR A 219 8.73 -10.35 1.73
C THR A 219 8.52 -10.65 3.22
N THR A 220 8.57 -9.60 4.06
CA THR A 220 8.28 -9.71 5.51
C THR A 220 6.84 -10.12 5.76
N THR A 221 5.88 -9.56 5.01
CA THR A 221 4.46 -9.91 5.13
C THR A 221 4.21 -11.36 4.72
N ILE A 222 4.86 -11.86 3.66
CA ILE A 222 4.78 -13.27 3.26
C ILE A 222 5.24 -14.19 4.41
N GLY A 223 6.39 -13.87 5.02
CA GLY A 223 6.89 -14.64 6.17
C GLY A 223 5.94 -14.64 7.37
N LYS A 224 5.28 -13.50 7.64
CA LYS A 224 4.27 -13.39 8.70
C LYS A 224 3.00 -14.17 8.37
N LEU A 225 2.54 -14.10 7.11
CA LEU A 225 1.37 -14.83 6.64
C LEU A 225 1.49 -16.35 6.85
N ALA A 226 2.69 -16.91 6.72
CA ALA A 226 2.91 -18.33 6.97
C ALA A 226 2.57 -18.80 8.39
N ARG A 227 2.56 -17.88 9.35
CA ARG A 227 2.17 -18.16 10.74
C ARG A 227 0.75 -17.67 11.05
N PHE A 228 0.29 -16.69 10.30
CA PHE A 228 -1.02 -16.08 10.48
C PHE A 228 -2.15 -16.94 9.88
N LEU A 229 -1.90 -17.59 8.74
CA LEU A 229 -2.92 -18.37 8.04
C LEU A 229 -3.23 -19.68 8.80
N PRO A 230 -4.52 -20.03 8.97
CA PRO A 230 -4.94 -21.24 9.69
C PRO A 230 -4.88 -22.50 8.80
N VAL A 231 -3.75 -22.72 8.14
CA VAL A 231 -3.51 -23.85 7.23
C VAL A 231 -2.14 -24.47 7.49
N ASP A 232 -1.98 -25.76 7.18
CA ASP A 232 -0.78 -26.51 7.52
C ASP A 232 0.26 -26.52 6.41
N ASN A 233 -0.15 -26.60 5.15
CA ASN A 233 0.75 -26.77 4.03
C ASN A 233 0.89 -25.48 3.24
N ILE A 234 1.90 -24.68 3.57
CA ILE A 234 2.20 -23.42 2.88
C ILE A 234 3.50 -23.59 2.07
N MET A 235 3.56 -22.92 0.92
CA MET A 235 4.76 -22.85 0.08
C MET A 235 5.04 -21.40 -0.32
N PHE A 236 6.32 -21.03 -0.42
CA PHE A 236 6.75 -19.72 -0.90
C PHE A 236 7.32 -19.81 -2.31
N ALA A 237 7.18 -18.73 -3.08
CA ALA A 237 7.84 -18.57 -4.37
C ALA A 237 8.56 -17.22 -4.45
N ALA A 238 9.86 -17.23 -4.76
CA ALA A 238 10.72 -16.06 -4.86
C ALA A 238 10.63 -15.42 -6.26
N GLY A 239 9.55 -14.68 -6.54
CA GLY A 239 9.33 -14.00 -7.81
C GLY A 239 10.08 -12.68 -7.95
N ASP A 240 10.61 -12.06 -6.87
CA ASP A 240 11.58 -10.93 -6.96
C ASP A 240 12.98 -11.48 -7.33
N THR A 241 13.12 -11.93 -8.56
CA THR A 241 14.35 -12.57 -9.06
C THR A 241 15.50 -11.58 -9.29
N PHE A 242 15.24 -10.29 -9.31
CA PHE A 242 16.26 -9.28 -9.54
C PHE A 242 17.13 -9.00 -8.32
N ARG A 243 16.56 -9.12 -7.13
CA ARG A 243 17.24 -8.78 -5.88
C ARG A 243 17.70 -10.06 -5.19
N ALA A 244 19.04 -10.32 -5.24
CA ALA A 244 19.62 -11.45 -4.50
C ALA A 244 19.19 -11.45 -3.03
N ALA A 245 19.30 -10.32 -2.36
CA ALA A 245 18.88 -10.17 -0.97
C ALA A 245 17.37 -10.43 -0.72
N ALA A 246 16.50 -10.28 -1.73
CA ALA A 246 15.08 -10.62 -1.57
C ALA A 246 14.86 -12.14 -1.60
N ILE A 247 15.58 -12.84 -2.48
CA ILE A 247 15.56 -14.30 -2.52
C ILE A 247 16.08 -14.87 -1.21
N GLU A 248 17.23 -14.42 -0.74
CA GLU A 248 17.85 -14.85 0.53
C GLU A 248 16.94 -14.53 1.72
N GLN A 249 16.30 -13.36 1.73
CA GLN A 249 15.35 -12.98 2.78
C GLN A 249 14.15 -13.94 2.82
N LEU A 250 13.59 -14.30 1.66
CA LEU A 250 12.46 -15.22 1.59
C LEU A 250 12.87 -16.63 2.02
N GLN A 251 14.07 -17.08 1.65
CA GLN A 251 14.64 -18.36 2.11
C GLN A 251 14.82 -18.36 3.63
N THR A 252 15.35 -17.29 4.22
CA THR A 252 15.45 -17.13 5.68
C THR A 252 14.08 -17.20 6.37
N TRP A 253 13.04 -16.62 5.74
CA TRP A 253 11.67 -16.77 6.25
C TRP A 253 11.19 -18.21 6.16
N GLY A 254 11.48 -18.90 5.03
CA GLY A 254 11.18 -20.32 4.85
C GLY A 254 11.78 -21.19 5.95
N GLU A 255 13.07 -20.99 6.26
CA GLU A 255 13.76 -21.69 7.36
C GLU A 255 13.13 -21.43 8.72
N ARG A 256 12.81 -20.16 9.02
CA ARG A 256 12.20 -19.75 10.31
C ARG A 256 10.79 -20.30 10.53
N THR A 257 10.04 -20.46 9.44
CA THR A 257 8.64 -20.92 9.50
C THR A 257 8.48 -22.41 9.17
N GLY A 258 9.55 -23.07 8.71
CA GLY A 258 9.49 -24.45 8.22
C GLY A 258 8.75 -24.56 6.87
N THR A 259 8.74 -23.48 6.07
CA THR A 259 7.98 -23.38 4.83
C THR A 259 8.91 -23.60 3.63
N PRO A 260 8.62 -24.54 2.70
CA PRO A 260 9.42 -24.74 1.50
C PRO A 260 9.39 -23.51 0.59
N VAL A 261 10.54 -23.22 -0.07
CA VAL A 261 10.70 -22.04 -0.92
C VAL A 261 11.12 -22.46 -2.32
N ILE A 262 10.32 -22.13 -3.31
CA ILE A 262 10.70 -22.27 -4.72
C ILE A 262 11.46 -21.00 -5.13
N ALA A 263 12.73 -21.15 -5.48
CA ALA A 263 13.60 -20.07 -5.91
C ALA A 263 14.47 -20.50 -7.07
N ARG A 264 14.78 -19.56 -7.96
CA ARG A 264 15.72 -19.74 -9.06
C ARG A 264 16.88 -18.78 -8.93
N GLN A 265 17.89 -18.95 -9.78
CA GLN A 265 19.03 -18.06 -9.84
C GLN A 265 18.59 -16.61 -10.11
N ARG A 266 19.35 -15.65 -9.58
CA ARG A 266 19.14 -14.23 -9.82
C ARG A 266 19.03 -13.93 -11.32
N GLY A 267 18.03 -13.14 -11.70
CA GLY A 267 17.75 -12.75 -13.08
C GLY A 267 16.91 -13.78 -13.87
N ALA A 268 16.45 -14.83 -13.23
CA ALA A 268 15.48 -15.74 -13.84
C ALA A 268 14.16 -15.01 -14.17
N ASP A 269 13.38 -15.57 -15.09
CA ASP A 269 12.04 -15.05 -15.41
C ASP A 269 11.08 -15.31 -14.23
N SER A 270 10.52 -14.23 -13.64
CA SER A 270 9.56 -14.32 -12.53
C SER A 270 8.33 -15.17 -12.85
N ALA A 271 7.88 -15.15 -14.12
CA ALA A 271 6.78 -15.99 -14.59
C ALA A 271 7.16 -17.47 -14.64
N ALA A 272 8.44 -17.80 -14.90
CA ALA A 272 8.91 -19.18 -14.85
C ALA A 272 9.00 -19.71 -13.41
N VAL A 273 9.37 -18.85 -12.45
CA VAL A 273 9.33 -19.18 -11.02
C VAL A 273 7.89 -19.43 -10.57
N ALA A 274 6.97 -18.55 -10.94
CA ALA A 274 5.56 -18.71 -10.61
C ALA A 274 4.95 -20.00 -11.22
N HIS A 275 5.33 -20.32 -12.45
CA HIS A 275 4.90 -21.57 -13.13
C HIS A 275 5.31 -22.79 -12.34
N GLU A 276 6.60 -22.90 -12.04
CA GLU A 276 7.17 -24.02 -11.29
C GLU A 276 6.55 -24.13 -9.90
N ALA A 277 6.39 -22.99 -9.20
CA ALA A 277 5.78 -22.98 -7.88
C ALA A 277 4.34 -23.49 -7.86
N VAL A 278 3.53 -23.18 -8.89
CA VAL A 278 2.16 -23.71 -9.01
C VAL A 278 2.18 -25.21 -9.29
N GLU A 279 3.10 -25.71 -10.13
CA GLU A 279 3.23 -27.16 -10.39
C GLU A 279 3.64 -27.91 -9.12
N GLU A 280 4.66 -27.44 -8.42
CA GLU A 280 5.12 -28.03 -7.16
C GLU A 280 4.05 -27.96 -6.06
N ALA A 281 3.35 -26.83 -5.93
CA ALA A 281 2.26 -26.68 -4.96
C ALA A 281 1.13 -27.69 -5.19
N LYS A 282 0.76 -27.95 -6.46
CA LYS A 282 -0.21 -28.99 -6.82
C LYS A 282 0.29 -30.39 -6.47
N ALA A 283 1.55 -30.69 -6.83
CA ALA A 283 2.14 -31.99 -6.59
C ALA A 283 2.31 -32.31 -5.10
N ALA A 284 2.64 -31.29 -4.29
CA ALA A 284 2.84 -31.40 -2.85
C ALA A 284 1.52 -31.38 -2.04
N GLY A 285 0.38 -31.07 -2.66
CA GLY A 285 -0.88 -30.88 -1.94
C GLY A 285 -0.85 -29.66 -1.02
N THR A 286 -0.24 -28.58 -1.49
CA THR A 286 -0.13 -27.31 -0.76
C THR A 286 -1.50 -26.66 -0.62
N ASP A 287 -1.81 -26.14 0.57
CA ASP A 287 -3.04 -25.38 0.82
C ASP A 287 -2.92 -23.95 0.28
N VAL A 288 -1.80 -23.28 0.57
CA VAL A 288 -1.58 -21.88 0.17
C VAL A 288 -0.17 -21.69 -0.43
N LEU A 289 -0.11 -21.15 -1.64
CA LEU A 289 1.11 -20.69 -2.30
C LEU A 289 1.21 -19.17 -2.21
N LEU A 290 2.26 -18.67 -1.52
CA LEU A 290 2.56 -17.26 -1.37
C LEU A 290 3.69 -16.85 -2.32
N ILE A 291 3.41 -15.93 -3.25
CA ILE A 291 4.37 -15.51 -4.30
C ILE A 291 4.83 -14.08 -4.01
N ASP A 292 6.13 -13.89 -3.76
CA ASP A 292 6.76 -12.55 -3.71
C ASP A 292 7.00 -12.04 -5.14
N THR A 293 6.93 -10.71 -5.33
CA THR A 293 7.17 -10.09 -6.64
C THR A 293 8.13 -8.93 -6.56
N ALA A 294 8.73 -8.59 -7.71
CA ALA A 294 9.51 -7.37 -7.87
C ALA A 294 8.67 -6.12 -7.57
N GLY A 295 9.33 -5.04 -7.15
CA GLY A 295 8.67 -3.77 -6.80
C GLY A 295 9.37 -2.54 -7.37
N ARG A 296 10.00 -2.62 -8.56
CA ARG A 296 10.77 -1.54 -9.16
C ARG A 296 9.90 -0.52 -9.89
N LEU A 297 9.34 0.42 -9.17
CA LEU A 297 8.39 1.40 -9.71
C LEU A 297 9.01 2.39 -10.72
N HIS A 298 10.32 2.67 -10.62
CA HIS A 298 11.01 3.56 -11.56
C HIS A 298 11.04 3.03 -13.01
N THR A 299 10.80 1.72 -13.21
CA THR A 299 10.57 1.09 -14.51
C THR A 299 9.11 0.66 -14.64
N LYS A 300 8.18 1.59 -14.44
CA LYS A 300 6.74 1.36 -14.28
C LYS A 300 6.14 0.43 -15.35
N SER A 301 6.39 0.70 -16.64
CA SER A 301 5.85 -0.11 -17.74
C SER A 301 6.34 -1.56 -17.70
N ASN A 302 7.61 -1.78 -17.35
CA ASN A 302 8.20 -3.11 -17.29
C ASN A 302 7.65 -3.91 -16.09
N LEU A 303 7.49 -3.26 -14.93
CA LEU A 303 6.93 -3.92 -13.74
C LEU A 303 5.49 -4.37 -13.97
N MET A 304 4.64 -3.53 -14.54
CA MET A 304 3.24 -3.89 -14.79
C MET A 304 3.11 -4.99 -15.83
N ALA A 305 3.93 -4.96 -16.89
CA ALA A 305 3.99 -6.03 -17.88
C ALA A 305 4.50 -7.35 -17.28
N GLU A 306 5.45 -7.30 -16.35
CA GLU A 306 5.95 -8.47 -15.62
C GLU A 306 4.87 -9.08 -14.74
N LEU A 307 4.17 -8.27 -13.93
CA LEU A 307 3.07 -8.72 -13.09
C LEU A 307 1.92 -9.33 -13.91
N ASP A 308 1.56 -8.71 -15.02
CA ASP A 308 0.55 -9.25 -15.93
C ASP A 308 0.99 -10.59 -16.55
N LYS A 309 2.27 -10.74 -16.89
CA LYS A 309 2.83 -11.99 -17.36
C LYS A 309 2.74 -13.09 -16.28
N VAL A 310 3.12 -12.78 -15.04
CA VAL A 310 3.03 -13.71 -13.91
C VAL A 310 1.59 -14.17 -13.71
N LYS A 311 0.63 -13.24 -13.62
CA LYS A 311 -0.80 -13.54 -13.47
C LYS A 311 -1.33 -14.45 -14.60
N ARG A 312 -1.01 -14.14 -15.85
CA ARG A 312 -1.42 -14.96 -16.99
C ARG A 312 -0.87 -16.37 -16.93
N VAL A 313 0.38 -16.54 -16.48
CA VAL A 313 1.00 -17.86 -16.35
C VAL A 313 0.32 -18.66 -15.26
N ILE A 314 0.05 -18.06 -14.10
CA ILE A 314 -0.68 -18.69 -12.99
C ILE A 314 -2.09 -19.08 -13.45
N GLY A 315 -2.86 -18.17 -14.06
CA GLY A 315 -4.23 -18.41 -14.51
C GLY A 315 -4.38 -19.46 -15.62
N ARG A 316 -3.29 -19.77 -16.37
CA ARG A 316 -3.28 -20.89 -17.32
C ARG A 316 -3.19 -22.26 -16.66
N GLN A 317 -2.65 -22.32 -15.44
CA GLN A 317 -2.48 -23.57 -14.71
C GLN A 317 -3.60 -23.83 -13.71
N LEU A 318 -4.14 -22.77 -13.14
CA LEU A 318 -5.24 -22.77 -12.18
C LEU A 318 -6.28 -21.75 -12.62
N ALA A 319 -7.49 -22.21 -12.88
CA ALA A 319 -8.61 -21.32 -13.16
C ALA A 319 -8.82 -20.36 -11.97
N ASP A 320 -9.15 -19.13 -12.27
CA ASP A 320 -9.43 -18.03 -11.32
C ASP A 320 -8.23 -17.59 -10.46
N ALA A 321 -7.06 -18.23 -10.58
CA ALA A 321 -5.85 -17.81 -9.88
C ALA A 321 -5.12 -16.64 -10.63
N PRO A 322 -4.40 -15.76 -9.89
CA PRO A 322 -4.26 -15.74 -8.43
C PRO A 322 -5.58 -15.37 -7.75
N HIS A 323 -5.93 -16.10 -6.68
CA HIS A 323 -7.19 -15.92 -5.93
C HIS A 323 -7.16 -14.65 -5.09
N GLU A 324 -5.98 -14.27 -4.59
CA GLU A 324 -5.74 -13.00 -3.91
C GLU A 324 -4.52 -12.28 -4.50
N VAL A 325 -4.68 -10.99 -4.73
CA VAL A 325 -3.58 -10.06 -5.07
C VAL A 325 -3.51 -9.01 -3.98
N LEU A 326 -2.56 -9.17 -3.07
CA LEU A 326 -2.38 -8.33 -1.91
C LEU A 326 -1.36 -7.22 -2.18
N LEU A 327 -1.78 -5.98 -2.09
CA LEU A 327 -0.93 -4.81 -2.26
C LEU A 327 -0.35 -4.35 -0.91
N SER A 328 0.97 -4.47 -0.75
CA SER A 328 1.68 -3.95 0.41
C SER A 328 1.96 -2.46 0.25
N ILE A 329 1.45 -1.64 1.18
CA ILE A 329 1.65 -0.19 1.25
C ILE A 329 2.34 0.17 2.56
N ASP A 330 3.44 0.90 2.46
CA ASP A 330 4.13 1.51 3.60
C ASP A 330 3.38 2.77 4.03
N ALA A 331 2.76 2.75 5.22
CA ALA A 331 1.97 3.85 5.76
C ALA A 331 2.79 5.14 5.94
N THR A 332 4.11 5.03 6.13
CA THR A 332 4.99 6.21 6.29
C THR A 332 5.07 7.08 5.04
N THR A 333 4.69 6.52 3.88
CA THR A 333 4.77 7.22 2.58
C THR A 333 3.62 8.20 2.35
N GLY A 334 2.55 8.14 3.14
CA GLY A 334 1.41 9.06 3.05
C GLY A 334 0.81 9.13 1.64
N GLN A 335 0.58 10.30 1.11
CA GLN A 335 -0.02 10.52 -0.22
C GLN A 335 0.73 9.83 -1.38
N ASN A 336 2.02 9.55 -1.24
CA ASN A 336 2.74 8.75 -2.24
C ASN A 336 2.26 7.28 -2.22
N GLY A 337 1.94 6.74 -1.04
CA GLY A 337 1.32 5.42 -0.90
C GLY A 337 -0.05 5.35 -1.60
N LEU A 338 -0.87 6.39 -1.47
CA LEU A 338 -2.15 6.48 -2.19
C LEU A 338 -1.98 6.45 -3.71
N ARG A 339 -0.98 7.17 -4.25
CA ARG A 339 -0.67 7.14 -5.70
C ARG A 339 -0.23 5.76 -6.15
N GLN A 340 0.54 5.05 -5.33
CA GLN A 340 0.93 3.66 -5.59
C GLN A 340 -0.30 2.76 -5.57
N ALA A 341 -1.17 2.89 -4.57
CA ALA A 341 -2.39 2.10 -4.45
C ALA A 341 -3.29 2.24 -5.69
N LYS A 342 -3.54 3.47 -6.15
CA LYS A 342 -4.32 3.73 -7.38
C LYS A 342 -3.71 3.02 -8.60
N MET A 343 -2.40 3.17 -8.79
CA MET A 343 -1.71 2.60 -9.93
C MET A 343 -1.74 1.06 -9.95
N PHE A 344 -1.47 0.41 -8.81
CA PHE A 344 -1.51 -1.05 -8.72
C PHE A 344 -2.93 -1.59 -8.84
N SER A 345 -3.92 -0.91 -8.27
CA SER A 345 -5.32 -1.28 -8.37
C SER A 345 -5.82 -1.28 -9.82
N GLU A 346 -5.44 -0.27 -10.62
CA GLU A 346 -5.82 -0.15 -12.03
C GLU A 346 -5.22 -1.26 -12.92
N THR A 347 -4.05 -1.80 -12.55
CA THR A 347 -3.26 -2.68 -13.44
C THR A 347 -3.09 -4.10 -12.93
N ALA A 348 -2.94 -4.30 -11.61
CA ALA A 348 -2.62 -5.61 -11.05
C ALA A 348 -3.86 -6.41 -10.61
N GLY A 349 -5.06 -5.82 -10.59
CA GLY A 349 -6.27 -6.48 -10.11
C GLY A 349 -6.18 -6.78 -8.61
N VAL A 350 -5.81 -5.77 -7.82
CA VAL A 350 -5.64 -5.87 -6.36
C VAL A 350 -6.97 -6.22 -5.70
N THR A 351 -6.97 -7.25 -4.85
CA THR A 351 -8.14 -7.71 -4.09
C THR A 351 -8.16 -7.21 -2.64
N GLY A 352 -6.98 -6.80 -2.13
CA GLY A 352 -6.85 -6.29 -0.77
C GLY A 352 -5.54 -5.56 -0.55
N VAL A 353 -5.54 -4.67 0.45
CA VAL A 353 -4.37 -3.90 0.88
C VAL A 353 -3.84 -4.43 2.20
N VAL A 354 -2.52 -4.49 2.32
CA VAL A 354 -1.79 -4.72 3.57
C VAL A 354 -1.08 -3.41 3.92
N LEU A 355 -1.51 -2.74 5.00
CA LEU A 355 -0.83 -1.56 5.52
C LEU A 355 0.30 -1.98 6.46
N THR A 356 1.50 -1.54 6.16
CA THR A 356 2.71 -1.86 6.92
C THR A 356 3.32 -0.62 7.58
N LYS A 357 4.18 -0.85 8.58
CA LYS A 357 4.96 0.20 9.28
C LYS A 357 4.10 1.27 9.94
N LEU A 358 2.94 0.89 10.44
CA LEU A 358 2.05 1.81 11.16
C LEU A 358 2.70 2.33 12.45
N ASP A 359 3.61 1.58 13.05
CA ASP A 359 4.40 1.94 14.25
C ASP A 359 5.41 3.07 14.00
N GLY A 360 5.76 3.33 12.76
CA GLY A 360 6.74 4.34 12.37
C GLY A 360 6.17 5.68 11.92
N THR A 361 4.83 5.86 11.89
CA THR A 361 4.24 6.97 11.14
C THR A 361 3.34 7.89 11.95
N ALA A 362 3.34 9.18 11.58
CA ALA A 362 2.30 10.15 11.93
C ALA A 362 1.19 10.26 10.85
N LYS A 363 1.17 9.35 9.87
CA LYS A 363 0.35 9.44 8.64
C LYS A 363 -0.73 8.36 8.55
N GLY A 364 -1.27 7.91 9.68
CA GLY A 364 -2.31 6.88 9.73
C GLY A 364 -3.58 7.19 8.92
N GLY A 365 -3.86 8.47 8.67
CA GLY A 365 -4.99 8.92 7.84
C GLY A 365 -4.97 8.42 6.40
N ILE A 366 -3.81 7.95 5.90
CA ILE A 366 -3.69 7.34 4.57
C ILE A 366 -4.64 6.14 4.38
N ALA A 367 -4.99 5.43 5.45
CA ALA A 367 -5.95 4.33 5.38
C ALA A 367 -7.32 4.78 4.85
N LEU A 368 -7.82 5.93 5.35
CA LEU A 368 -9.08 6.53 4.88
C LEU A 368 -9.01 6.94 3.42
N ALA A 369 -7.87 7.55 3.01
CA ALA A 369 -7.66 7.92 1.61
C ALA A 369 -7.68 6.69 0.68
N ILE A 370 -7.00 5.59 1.06
CA ILE A 370 -6.97 4.36 0.28
C ILE A 370 -8.38 3.77 0.17
N ALA A 371 -9.09 3.59 1.27
CA ALA A 371 -10.43 3.01 1.27
C ALA A 371 -11.41 3.84 0.42
N ASN A 372 -11.41 5.17 0.56
CA ASN A 372 -12.34 6.05 -0.14
C ASN A 372 -12.00 6.28 -1.61
N GLU A 373 -10.71 6.40 -1.97
CA GLU A 373 -10.30 6.84 -3.30
C GLU A 373 -9.85 5.70 -4.22
N VAL A 374 -9.46 4.55 -3.67
CA VAL A 374 -9.05 3.37 -4.45
C VAL A 374 -10.18 2.34 -4.50
N GLY A 375 -11.00 2.25 -3.46
CA GLY A 375 -12.11 1.32 -3.38
C GLY A 375 -11.68 -0.14 -3.18
N VAL A 376 -10.43 -0.38 -2.75
CA VAL A 376 -9.91 -1.71 -2.41
C VAL A 376 -9.89 -1.83 -0.89
N PRO A 377 -10.42 -2.93 -0.30
CA PRO A 377 -10.47 -3.09 1.14
C PRO A 377 -9.07 -3.26 1.73
N ILE A 378 -8.87 -2.71 2.93
CA ILE A 378 -7.71 -3.02 3.74
C ILE A 378 -8.02 -4.33 4.46
N LYS A 379 -7.24 -5.38 4.18
CA LYS A 379 -7.44 -6.71 4.78
C LYS A 379 -6.57 -6.94 5.99
N LEU A 380 -5.34 -6.44 5.96
CA LEU A 380 -4.33 -6.69 6.99
C LEU A 380 -3.57 -5.41 7.35
N ILE A 381 -3.11 -5.37 8.60
CA ILE A 381 -2.19 -4.34 9.11
C ILE A 381 -0.97 -4.96 9.78
N SER A 382 0.16 -4.28 9.69
CA SER A 382 1.39 -4.66 10.39
C SER A 382 1.91 -3.49 11.22
N VAL A 383 2.09 -3.74 12.52
CA VAL A 383 2.46 -2.74 13.55
C VAL A 383 3.84 -3.00 14.14
N GLY A 384 4.74 -3.62 13.41
CA GLY A 384 6.10 -3.92 13.85
C GLY A 384 6.76 -5.01 13.01
N GLU A 385 7.92 -5.53 13.46
CA GLU A 385 8.76 -6.47 12.71
C GLU A 385 8.54 -7.94 13.10
N LYS A 386 7.88 -8.21 14.22
CA LYS A 386 7.66 -9.58 14.72
C LYS A 386 6.56 -10.27 13.92
N VAL A 387 6.54 -11.59 13.97
CA VAL A 387 5.51 -12.42 13.30
C VAL A 387 4.11 -12.07 13.81
N GLU A 388 4.00 -11.86 15.11
CA GLU A 388 2.76 -11.54 15.83
C GLU A 388 2.25 -10.12 15.57
N ASP A 389 3.00 -9.30 14.83
CA ASP A 389 2.63 -7.91 14.53
C ASP A 389 1.80 -7.78 13.22
N LEU A 390 1.38 -8.89 12.61
CA LEU A 390 0.43 -8.93 11.50
C LEU A 390 -0.96 -9.27 12.04
N HIS A 391 -1.95 -8.42 11.75
CA HIS A 391 -3.31 -8.57 12.26
C HIS A 391 -4.34 -8.36 11.15
N PRO A 392 -5.55 -8.98 11.27
CA PRO A 392 -6.68 -8.60 10.43
C PRO A 392 -7.02 -7.13 10.65
N PHE A 393 -7.52 -6.49 9.63
CA PHE A 393 -7.97 -5.11 9.74
C PHE A 393 -9.33 -5.04 10.43
N ASP A 394 -9.46 -4.19 11.43
CA ASP A 394 -10.72 -3.84 12.07
C ASP A 394 -10.96 -2.34 11.92
N ALA A 395 -11.97 -1.98 11.14
CA ALA A 395 -12.28 -0.60 10.79
C ALA A 395 -12.60 0.25 12.03
N ARG A 396 -13.37 -0.30 12.98
CA ARG A 396 -13.79 0.40 14.20
C ARG A 396 -12.60 0.62 15.12
N GLN A 397 -11.85 -0.43 15.41
CA GLN A 397 -10.67 -0.35 16.27
C GLN A 397 -9.59 0.56 15.68
N PHE A 398 -9.42 0.55 14.34
CA PHE A 398 -8.48 1.45 13.67
C PHE A 398 -8.91 2.92 13.81
N ALA A 399 -10.18 3.24 13.58
CA ALA A 399 -10.72 4.59 13.75
C ALA A 399 -10.63 5.07 15.21
N GLU A 400 -10.90 4.21 16.18
CA GLU A 400 -10.70 4.48 17.60
C GLU A 400 -9.23 4.70 17.98
N ALA A 401 -8.33 3.90 17.40
CA ALA A 401 -6.90 4.09 17.61
C ALA A 401 -6.36 5.39 16.99
N LEU A 402 -6.98 5.88 15.91
CA LEU A 402 -6.55 7.10 15.20
C LEU A 402 -7.16 8.37 15.80
N PHE A 403 -8.44 8.37 16.17
CA PHE A 403 -9.21 9.56 16.57
C PHE A 403 -9.69 9.54 18.04
N GLY A 404 -9.57 8.41 18.72
CA GLY A 404 -10.04 8.25 20.10
C GLY A 404 -9.21 9.04 21.11
N ASP A 405 -9.77 9.24 22.31
CA ASP A 405 -9.11 9.96 23.40
C ASP A 405 -7.80 9.31 23.87
N LEU A 406 -6.90 10.16 24.42
CA LEU A 406 -5.63 9.77 25.04
C LEU A 406 -5.86 8.97 26.33
#